data_7e1fc5aed1a229974df8751d6b155f65
#
_entry.id   7e1fc5aed1a229974df8751d6b155f65
#
_cell.length_a   1.000
_cell.length_b   1.000
_cell.length_c   1.000
_cell.angle_alpha   90.00
_cell.angle_beta   90.00
_cell.angle_gamma   90.00
#
_symmetry.space_group_name_H-M   'P 1'
#
loop_
_entity.id
_entity.type
_entity.pdbx_description
1 polymer ?
#
loop_
_entity_poly.entity_id
_entity_poly.type
_entity_poly.pdbx_seq_one_letter_code
_entity_poly.pdbx_strand_id
1 'polypeptide(L)'
;MKITSVFAGSVGMLALAATASASPYLGMSLDAVDNGGNIAGDTYRLYVDLESGARVDAVFGNSSNTLNIGVDGGSFIQSAFGGPTSQDINPNFFGMVPSLQWESFVTIGLLTNVDNALNNIGIDWAVFEAGDSLITDNGSWFVTPNDAQGAEVGGRVLIGQFTVSYGASLIGSVNIQGKDADGVTFQATNISWVPAPGALALLGVAGLAGRRRRR
;
A
#
# COMPACT_ATOMS: atom_id res chain seq x y z
N MET A 1 62.83 7.39 52.33
CA MET A 1 62.58 6.88 50.99
C MET A 1 61.09 6.48 50.99
N LYS A 2 60.16 7.31 50.40
CA LYS A 2 58.74 7.07 50.37
C LYS A 2 58.43 6.67 48.94
N ILE A 3 57.84 5.48 48.76
CA ILE A 3 57.40 4.94 47.53
C ILE A 3 55.88 5.24 47.40
N THR A 4 55.53 6.08 46.43
CA THR A 4 54.12 6.40 46.13
C THR A 4 53.66 5.49 44.96
N SER A 5 52.77 4.56 45.28
CA SER A 5 52.16 3.69 44.25
C SER A 5 50.99 4.46 43.60
N VAL A 6 51.05 4.62 42.26
CA VAL A 6 49.98 5.18 41.42
C VAL A 6 49.10 4.02 40.94
N PHE A 7 47.82 4.02 41.37
CA PHE A 7 46.81 3.11 40.84
C PHE A 7 46.26 3.73 39.53
N ALA A 8 46.55 3.07 38.39
CA ALA A 8 45.92 3.38 37.12
C ALA A 8 44.56 2.61 37.02
N GLY A 9 43.46 3.33 37.18
CA GLY A 9 42.12 2.80 36.96
C GLY A 9 41.80 2.78 35.48
N SER A 10 41.67 1.60 34.90
CA SER A 10 41.16 1.43 33.53
C SER A 10 39.63 1.59 33.53
N VAL A 11 39.16 2.70 32.93
CA VAL A 11 37.73 2.88 32.63
C VAL A 11 37.40 2.06 31.37
N GLY A 12 36.75 0.91 31.58
CA GLY A 12 36.21 0.11 30.50
C GLY A 12 35.01 0.82 29.88
N MET A 13 35.12 1.33 28.65
CA MET A 13 33.99 1.76 27.85
C MET A 13 33.22 0.52 27.41
N LEU A 14 32.02 0.34 27.96
CA LEU A 14 31.02 -0.56 27.40
C LEU A 14 30.46 0.12 26.12
N ALA A 15 30.89 -0.32 24.95
CA ALA A 15 30.23 0.03 23.70
C ALA A 15 28.91 -0.76 23.63
N LEU A 16 27.79 -0.10 23.86
CA LEU A 16 26.49 -0.65 23.46
C LEU A 16 26.47 -0.67 21.93
N ALA A 17 26.62 -1.86 21.34
CA ALA A 17 26.28 -2.07 19.96
C ALA A 17 24.76 -1.95 19.82
N ALA A 18 24.28 -0.83 19.29
CA ALA A 18 22.90 -0.73 18.84
C ALA A 18 22.77 -1.71 17.67
N THR A 19 22.04 -2.80 17.87
CA THR A 19 21.61 -3.67 16.76
C THR A 19 20.65 -2.83 15.92
N ALA A 20 21.07 -2.40 14.74
CA ALA A 20 20.16 -1.86 13.74
C ALA A 20 19.21 -3.02 13.38
N SER A 21 17.96 -2.96 13.86
CA SER A 21 16.91 -3.85 13.38
C SER A 21 16.71 -3.58 11.89
N ALA A 22 16.76 -4.63 11.06
CA ALA A 22 16.42 -4.48 9.66
C ALA A 22 14.96 -4.02 9.56
N SER A 23 14.65 -3.13 8.62
CA SER A 23 13.27 -2.70 8.40
C SER A 23 12.44 -3.92 7.97
N PRO A 24 11.26 -4.17 8.54
CA PRO A 24 10.39 -5.26 8.13
C PRO A 24 9.72 -5.02 6.77
N TYR A 25 9.91 -3.86 6.17
CA TYR A 25 9.43 -3.52 4.83
C TYR A 25 10.29 -4.20 3.77
N LEU A 26 9.66 -5.02 2.91
CA LEU A 26 10.31 -5.78 1.84
C LEU A 26 10.10 -5.19 0.45
N GLY A 27 8.98 -4.45 0.26
CA GLY A 27 8.65 -3.88 -1.04
C GLY A 27 7.17 -3.56 -1.18
N MET A 28 6.79 -3.27 -2.42
CA MET A 28 5.38 -3.12 -2.81
C MET A 28 5.07 -4.03 -3.98
N SER A 29 3.88 -4.63 -3.97
CA SER A 29 3.36 -5.46 -5.05
C SER A 29 2.03 -4.93 -5.56
N LEU A 30 1.79 -5.11 -6.86
CA LEU A 30 0.59 -4.70 -7.56
C LEU A 30 0.01 -5.92 -8.28
N ASP A 31 -1.13 -6.41 -7.82
CA ASP A 31 -1.84 -7.54 -8.41
C ASP A 31 -2.93 -7.04 -9.36
N ALA A 32 -2.92 -7.48 -10.62
CA ALA A 32 -4.06 -7.32 -11.51
C ALA A 32 -5.17 -8.31 -11.12
N VAL A 33 -6.41 -7.82 -11.02
CA VAL A 33 -7.57 -8.60 -10.60
C VAL A 33 -8.61 -8.60 -11.70
N ASP A 34 -9.13 -9.78 -12.04
CA ASP A 34 -10.25 -9.89 -12.96
C ASP A 34 -11.55 -9.40 -12.27
N ASN A 35 -12.09 -8.30 -12.77
CA ASN A 35 -13.34 -7.72 -12.28
C ASN A 35 -14.58 -8.33 -12.95
N GLY A 36 -14.40 -9.35 -13.81
CA GLY A 36 -15.49 -10.03 -14.50
C GLY A 36 -16.29 -9.14 -15.45
N GLY A 37 -15.76 -7.98 -15.85
CA GLY A 37 -16.46 -6.98 -16.67
C GLY A 37 -17.56 -6.20 -15.91
N ASN A 38 -17.59 -6.29 -14.59
CA ASN A 38 -18.58 -5.59 -13.76
C ASN A 38 -18.36 -4.07 -13.66
N ILE A 39 -17.14 -3.61 -14.01
CA ILE A 39 -16.78 -2.20 -14.11
C ILE A 39 -15.89 -2.00 -15.35
N ALA A 40 -16.01 -0.86 -16.01
CA ALA A 40 -15.22 -0.57 -17.20
C ALA A 40 -13.82 -0.10 -16.80
N GLY A 41 -12.81 -0.97 -16.91
CA GLY A 41 -11.41 -0.65 -16.57
C GLY A 41 -10.62 -1.87 -16.12
N ASP A 42 -9.32 -1.64 -15.90
CA ASP A 42 -8.38 -2.62 -15.36
C ASP A 42 -8.29 -2.42 -13.83
N THR A 43 -8.53 -3.49 -13.06
CA THR A 43 -8.54 -3.42 -11.59
C THR A 43 -7.23 -3.94 -11.03
N TYR A 44 -6.66 -3.19 -10.08
CA TYR A 44 -5.42 -3.50 -9.38
C TYR A 44 -5.60 -3.46 -7.87
N ARG A 45 -4.90 -4.33 -7.16
CA ARG A 45 -4.75 -4.29 -5.71
C ARG A 45 -3.31 -3.98 -5.35
N LEU A 46 -3.12 -2.95 -4.55
CA LEU A 46 -1.81 -2.47 -4.11
C LEU A 46 -1.52 -2.98 -2.71
N TYR A 47 -0.39 -3.64 -2.55
CA TYR A 47 0.04 -4.25 -1.30
C TYR A 47 1.39 -3.69 -0.85
N VAL A 48 1.58 -3.67 0.47
CA VAL A 48 2.87 -3.54 1.13
C VAL A 48 3.35 -4.94 1.48
N ASP A 49 4.53 -5.31 1.00
CA ASP A 49 5.17 -6.59 1.30
C ASP A 49 6.01 -6.45 2.58
N LEU A 50 5.81 -7.34 3.53
CA LEU A 50 6.37 -7.28 4.89
C LEU A 50 6.95 -8.60 5.33
N GLU A 51 7.88 -8.54 6.28
CA GLU A 51 8.29 -9.71 7.05
C GLU A 51 7.14 -10.26 7.89
N SER A 52 7.20 -11.56 8.19
CA SER A 52 6.18 -12.23 8.97
C SER A 52 6.02 -11.62 10.37
N GLY A 53 4.76 -11.42 10.79
CA GLY A 53 4.40 -10.81 12.06
C GLY A 53 4.41 -9.28 12.06
N ALA A 54 4.83 -8.65 10.97
CA ALA A 54 4.76 -7.19 10.83
C ALA A 54 3.35 -6.74 10.41
N ARG A 55 3.13 -5.42 10.40
CA ARG A 55 1.83 -4.82 10.12
C ARG A 55 1.96 -3.41 9.54
N VAL A 56 0.92 -2.95 8.87
CA VAL A 56 0.71 -1.54 8.48
C VAL A 56 -0.34 -0.93 9.41
N ASP A 57 0.00 0.15 10.09
CA ASP A 57 -0.94 0.91 10.89
C ASP A 57 -1.48 2.13 10.12
N ALA A 58 -0.67 2.73 9.25
CA ALA A 58 -1.04 3.92 8.48
C ALA A 58 -0.35 4.01 7.13
N VAL A 59 -1.06 4.59 6.16
CA VAL A 59 -0.51 5.11 4.91
C VAL A 59 -0.73 6.63 4.94
N PHE A 60 0.32 7.41 4.68
CA PHE A 60 0.28 8.84 4.96
C PHE A 60 1.05 9.68 3.94
N GLY A 61 0.72 10.99 3.90
CA GLY A 61 1.52 12.04 3.30
C GLY A 61 1.90 13.08 4.33
N ASN A 62 3.09 13.64 4.21
CA ASN A 62 3.53 14.79 5.01
C ASN A 62 4.30 15.79 4.13
N SER A 63 4.61 16.98 4.68
CA SER A 63 5.25 18.06 3.94
C SER A 63 6.62 17.71 3.35
N SER A 64 7.31 16.71 3.89
CA SER A 64 8.61 16.23 3.38
C SER A 64 8.46 15.10 2.36
N ASN A 65 7.39 14.34 2.46
CA ASN A 65 7.12 13.16 1.65
C ASN A 65 5.64 13.14 1.28
N THR A 66 5.28 13.86 0.21
CA THR A 66 3.91 13.91 -0.31
C THR A 66 3.49 12.53 -0.81
N LEU A 67 2.32 12.06 -0.35
CA LEU A 67 1.67 10.90 -0.92
C LEU A 67 1.05 11.28 -2.27
N ASN A 68 1.26 10.45 -3.27
CA ASN A 68 0.64 10.61 -4.59
C ASN A 68 0.32 9.22 -5.16
N ILE A 69 -0.96 8.97 -5.45
CA ILE A 69 -1.43 7.81 -6.22
C ILE A 69 -2.18 8.37 -7.41
N GLY A 70 -1.72 8.06 -8.61
CA GLY A 70 -2.26 8.62 -9.85
C GLY A 70 -2.36 7.58 -10.97
N VAL A 71 -2.91 8.02 -12.09
CA VAL A 71 -3.11 7.21 -13.28
C VAL A 71 -2.41 7.88 -14.46
N ASP A 72 -1.51 7.16 -15.11
CA ASP A 72 -0.91 7.58 -16.37
C ASP A 72 -1.72 7.01 -17.56
N GLY A 73 -2.15 7.90 -18.44
CA GLY A 73 -2.93 7.55 -19.64
C GLY A 73 -4.43 7.36 -19.40
N GLY A 74 -4.98 7.81 -18.25
CA GLY A 74 -6.41 7.67 -17.98
C GLY A 74 -6.85 8.32 -16.66
N SER A 75 -7.86 7.75 -16.02
CA SER A 75 -8.43 8.20 -14.75
C SER A 75 -8.77 7.01 -13.86
N PHE A 76 -8.98 7.24 -12.57
CA PHE A 76 -9.64 6.29 -11.70
C PHE A 76 -11.10 6.11 -12.09
N ILE A 77 -11.61 4.90 -11.91
CA ILE A 77 -13.02 4.59 -12.12
C ILE A 77 -13.68 4.45 -10.75
N GLN A 78 -14.74 5.24 -10.56
CA GLN A 78 -15.51 5.31 -9.32
C GLN A 78 -16.95 4.83 -9.58
N SER A 79 -17.60 4.29 -8.55
CA SER A 79 -19.01 3.95 -8.56
C SER A 79 -19.82 5.07 -7.89
N ALA A 80 -20.94 5.45 -8.44
CA ALA A 80 -21.83 6.45 -7.82
C ALA A 80 -22.45 6.00 -6.47
N PHE A 81 -22.24 4.75 -6.07
CA PHE A 81 -22.82 4.14 -4.87
C PHE A 81 -21.78 3.76 -3.81
N GLY A 82 -20.50 4.00 -4.10
CA GLY A 82 -19.40 3.74 -3.21
C GLY A 82 -18.81 5.01 -2.62
N GLY A 83 -17.51 5.01 -2.44
CA GLY A 83 -16.76 6.14 -1.92
C GLY A 83 -15.27 5.83 -1.81
N PRO A 84 -14.49 6.79 -1.30
CA PRO A 84 -13.04 6.75 -1.41
C PRO A 84 -12.36 5.72 -0.53
N THR A 85 -13.09 5.07 0.39
CA THR A 85 -12.52 4.13 1.35
C THR A 85 -13.29 2.80 1.39
N SER A 86 -12.64 1.73 1.83
CA SER A 86 -13.31 0.43 2.00
C SER A 86 -14.48 0.45 3.00
N GLN A 87 -14.61 1.48 3.84
CA GLN A 87 -15.79 1.66 4.71
C GLN A 87 -17.05 2.04 3.93
N ASP A 88 -16.91 2.56 2.72
CA ASP A 88 -18.02 2.93 1.84
C ASP A 88 -18.48 1.73 1.00
N ILE A 89 -17.72 0.63 0.99
CA ILE A 89 -17.99 -0.56 0.19
C ILE A 89 -18.87 -1.55 0.94
N ASN A 90 -20.18 -1.45 0.71
CA ASN A 90 -21.17 -2.32 1.38
C ASN A 90 -21.50 -3.55 0.53
N PRO A 91 -21.10 -4.78 0.94
CA PRO A 91 -21.33 -6.00 0.16
C PRO A 91 -22.81 -6.35 -0.05
N ASN A 92 -23.72 -5.83 0.77
CA ASN A 92 -25.14 -6.07 0.60
C ASN A 92 -25.69 -5.47 -0.72
N PHE A 93 -24.99 -4.52 -1.31
CA PHE A 93 -25.36 -3.90 -2.58
C PHE A 93 -24.76 -4.57 -3.81
N PHE A 94 -23.82 -5.49 -3.67
CA PHE A 94 -23.13 -6.11 -4.82
C PHE A 94 -24.07 -6.81 -5.80
N GLY A 95 -25.18 -7.37 -5.31
CA GLY A 95 -26.20 -7.99 -6.16
C GLY A 95 -26.99 -6.99 -7.02
N MET A 96 -27.10 -5.73 -6.60
CA MET A 96 -27.81 -4.66 -7.32
C MET A 96 -26.85 -3.76 -8.09
N VAL A 97 -25.66 -3.54 -7.56
CA VAL A 97 -24.61 -2.67 -8.12
C VAL A 97 -23.28 -3.43 -8.13
N PRO A 98 -23.07 -4.36 -9.08
CA PRO A 98 -21.84 -5.17 -9.12
C PRO A 98 -20.56 -4.35 -9.26
N SER A 99 -20.62 -3.17 -9.88
CA SER A 99 -19.48 -2.26 -10.03
C SER A 99 -18.94 -1.75 -8.71
N LEU A 100 -19.75 -1.67 -7.66
CA LEU A 100 -19.35 -1.22 -6.33
C LEU A 100 -18.22 -2.07 -5.74
N GLN A 101 -18.21 -3.37 -6.01
CA GLN A 101 -17.15 -4.28 -5.54
C GLN A 101 -15.77 -3.94 -6.14
N TRP A 102 -15.74 -3.28 -7.29
CA TRP A 102 -14.57 -3.15 -8.14
C TRP A 102 -14.08 -1.72 -8.33
N GLU A 103 -14.73 -0.73 -7.74
CA GLU A 103 -14.31 0.66 -7.83
C GLU A 103 -12.97 0.95 -7.16
N SER A 104 -12.51 2.20 -7.29
CA SER A 104 -11.26 2.65 -6.68
C SER A 104 -11.47 3.15 -5.26
N PHE A 105 -10.78 2.57 -4.29
CA PHE A 105 -10.80 3.00 -2.89
C PHE A 105 -9.50 2.65 -2.17
N VAL A 106 -9.21 3.39 -1.10
CA VAL A 106 -8.12 3.08 -0.19
C VAL A 106 -8.59 2.19 0.96
N THR A 107 -7.68 1.41 1.51
CA THR A 107 -7.96 0.51 2.63
C THR A 107 -6.70 0.18 3.43
N ILE A 108 -6.86 -0.56 4.51
CA ILE A 108 -5.85 -1.39 5.16
C ILE A 108 -6.51 -2.75 5.42
N GLY A 109 -6.03 -3.79 4.74
CA GLY A 109 -6.41 -5.19 4.96
C GLY A 109 -7.77 -5.63 4.40
N LEU A 110 -8.84 -4.84 4.54
CA LEU A 110 -10.20 -5.24 4.21
C LEU A 110 -10.75 -4.54 2.97
N LEU A 111 -11.58 -5.25 2.19
CA LEU A 111 -12.18 -4.76 0.95
C LEU A 111 -13.59 -4.17 1.12
N THR A 112 -14.20 -4.34 2.28
CA THR A 112 -15.60 -3.93 2.53
C THR A 112 -15.73 -3.27 3.90
N ASN A 113 -16.91 -2.74 4.19
CA ASN A 113 -17.22 -2.11 5.48
C ASN A 113 -17.51 -3.12 6.62
N VAL A 114 -17.50 -4.42 6.35
CA VAL A 114 -17.77 -5.43 7.38
C VAL A 114 -16.58 -5.55 8.32
N ASP A 115 -16.79 -5.29 9.60
CA ASP A 115 -15.80 -5.32 10.69
C ASP A 115 -14.56 -4.44 10.40
N ASN A 116 -14.76 -3.36 9.65
CA ASN A 116 -13.71 -2.50 9.15
C ASN A 116 -13.44 -1.33 10.11
N ALA A 117 -12.26 -1.31 10.70
CA ALA A 117 -11.80 -0.29 11.64
C ALA A 117 -11.01 0.86 10.97
N LEU A 118 -11.05 0.97 9.64
CA LEU A 118 -10.34 2.00 8.90
C LEU A 118 -10.82 3.39 9.34
N ASN A 119 -9.87 4.31 9.49
CA ASN A 119 -10.11 5.74 9.70
C ASN A 119 -9.28 6.56 8.72
N ASN A 120 -9.62 7.82 8.56
CA ASN A 120 -8.82 8.75 7.76
C ASN A 120 -8.85 10.16 8.36
N ILE A 121 -7.87 10.98 8.00
CA ILE A 121 -7.76 12.36 8.43
C ILE A 121 -6.98 13.19 7.38
N GLY A 122 -7.39 14.42 7.17
CA GLY A 122 -6.62 15.40 6.40
C GLY A 122 -6.56 15.19 4.90
N ILE A 123 -7.38 14.29 4.33
CA ILE A 123 -7.44 14.03 2.89
C ILE A 123 -8.67 14.71 2.30
N ASP A 124 -8.49 15.44 1.20
CA ASP A 124 -9.59 15.90 0.35
C ASP A 124 -9.89 14.81 -0.68
N TRP A 125 -10.99 14.12 -0.46
CA TRP A 125 -11.40 13.01 -1.31
C TRP A 125 -12.07 13.43 -2.61
N ALA A 126 -12.58 14.67 -2.71
CA ALA A 126 -13.39 15.12 -3.84
C ALA A 126 -12.66 14.99 -5.19
N VAL A 127 -11.35 15.22 -5.21
CA VAL A 127 -10.51 15.10 -6.40
C VAL A 127 -10.37 13.62 -6.82
N PHE A 128 -10.13 12.74 -5.85
CA PHE A 128 -10.02 11.30 -6.10
C PHE A 128 -11.37 10.69 -6.53
N GLU A 129 -12.48 11.09 -5.91
CA GLU A 129 -13.82 10.67 -6.30
C GLU A 129 -14.23 11.17 -7.69
N ALA A 130 -13.66 12.30 -8.14
CA ALA A 130 -13.80 12.76 -9.52
C ALA A 130 -12.97 11.98 -10.55
N GLY A 131 -12.15 11.02 -10.11
CA GLY A 131 -11.31 10.17 -10.96
C GLY A 131 -9.88 10.66 -11.16
N ASP A 132 -9.49 11.77 -10.49
CA ASP A 132 -8.15 12.34 -10.54
C ASP A 132 -7.22 11.76 -9.46
N SER A 133 -5.96 12.20 -9.45
CA SER A 133 -4.94 11.70 -8.52
C SER A 133 -5.26 11.98 -7.06
N LEU A 134 -5.03 11.00 -6.20
CA LEU A 134 -5.04 11.15 -4.75
C LEU A 134 -3.70 11.73 -4.29
N ILE A 135 -3.69 12.98 -3.87
CA ILE A 135 -2.48 13.67 -3.42
C ILE A 135 -2.73 14.28 -2.04
N THR A 136 -1.82 14.06 -1.10
CA THR A 136 -1.85 14.72 0.20
C THR A 136 -0.43 14.90 0.77
N ASP A 137 -0.19 16.06 1.37
CA ASP A 137 1.02 16.40 2.12
C ASP A 137 0.76 16.53 3.64
N ASN A 138 -0.49 16.29 4.07
CA ASN A 138 -0.91 16.35 5.47
C ASN A 138 -2.14 15.47 5.71
N GLY A 139 -2.12 14.24 5.27
CA GLY A 139 -3.26 13.33 5.40
C GLY A 139 -2.83 11.87 5.54
N SER A 140 -3.77 11.05 6.00
CA SER A 140 -3.55 9.61 6.24
C SER A 140 -4.85 8.85 6.23
N TRP A 141 -4.80 7.57 5.81
CA TRP A 141 -5.76 6.56 6.24
C TRP A 141 -5.04 5.54 7.11
N PHE A 142 -5.71 5.05 8.12
CA PHE A 142 -5.07 4.27 9.18
C PHE A 142 -6.04 3.36 9.92
N VAL A 143 -5.50 2.37 10.63
CA VAL A 143 -6.16 1.60 11.67
C VAL A 143 -5.46 1.87 13.01
N THR A 144 -6.18 1.69 14.12
CA THR A 144 -5.55 1.83 15.44
C THR A 144 -4.43 0.82 15.61
N PRO A 145 -3.28 1.21 16.19
CA PRO A 145 -2.19 0.28 16.44
C PRO A 145 -2.67 -0.97 17.19
N ASN A 146 -2.26 -2.14 16.73
CA ASN A 146 -2.66 -3.48 17.17
C ASN A 146 -4.07 -3.94 16.75
N ASP A 147 -4.79 -3.19 15.93
CA ASP A 147 -5.98 -3.73 15.27
C ASP A 147 -5.58 -4.87 14.30
N ALA A 148 -6.28 -6.01 14.38
CA ALA A 148 -5.95 -7.19 13.58
C ALA A 148 -6.00 -6.92 12.06
N GLN A 149 -6.77 -5.93 11.63
CA GLN A 149 -6.91 -5.54 10.24
C GLN A 149 -5.59 -5.09 9.60
N GLY A 150 -4.69 -4.46 10.38
CA GLY A 150 -3.38 -4.01 9.90
C GLY A 150 -2.33 -5.12 9.80
N ALA A 151 -2.57 -6.32 10.36
CA ALA A 151 -1.61 -7.41 10.36
C ALA A 151 -1.38 -7.96 8.94
N GLU A 152 -0.15 -8.39 8.66
CA GLU A 152 0.16 -9.06 7.40
C GLU A 152 -0.60 -10.38 7.27
N VAL A 153 -1.01 -10.69 6.04
CA VAL A 153 -1.58 -11.97 5.66
C VAL A 153 -0.80 -12.49 4.45
N GLY A 154 -0.07 -13.60 4.65
CA GLY A 154 0.79 -14.15 3.61
C GLY A 154 1.96 -13.24 3.21
N GLY A 155 2.50 -12.50 4.17
CA GLY A 155 3.63 -11.59 3.98
C GLY A 155 3.27 -10.23 3.40
N ARG A 156 1.98 -9.83 3.36
CA ARG A 156 1.58 -8.55 2.77
C ARG A 156 0.31 -7.96 3.39
N VAL A 157 0.16 -6.65 3.27
CA VAL A 157 -1.04 -5.90 3.68
C VAL A 157 -1.59 -5.13 2.49
N LEU A 158 -2.87 -5.31 2.18
CA LEU A 158 -3.59 -4.53 1.17
C LEU A 158 -3.74 -3.08 1.63
N ILE A 159 -3.39 -2.10 0.80
CA ILE A 159 -3.54 -0.68 1.12
C ILE A 159 -4.46 0.10 0.18
N GLY A 160 -4.92 -0.51 -0.90
CA GLY A 160 -5.91 0.06 -1.82
C GLY A 160 -6.27 -0.89 -2.94
N GLN A 161 -7.47 -0.70 -3.48
CA GLN A 161 -7.92 -1.25 -4.76
C GLN A 161 -8.18 -0.09 -5.70
N PHE A 162 -7.69 -0.19 -6.93
CA PHE A 162 -7.78 0.87 -7.91
C PHE A 162 -8.20 0.30 -9.25
N THR A 163 -9.33 0.74 -9.75
CA THR A 163 -9.74 0.48 -11.13
C THR A 163 -9.45 1.71 -11.95
N VAL A 164 -8.70 1.54 -13.02
CA VAL A 164 -8.25 2.60 -13.90
C VAL A 164 -8.79 2.39 -15.32
N SER A 165 -8.80 3.43 -16.13
CA SER A 165 -9.17 3.34 -17.54
C SER A 165 -8.39 2.22 -18.23
N TYR A 166 -9.01 1.50 -19.17
CA TYR A 166 -8.37 0.40 -19.89
C TYR A 166 -7.02 0.81 -20.51
N GLY A 167 -5.99 0.02 -20.20
CA GLY A 167 -4.63 0.23 -20.70
C GLY A 167 -3.86 1.35 -19.99
N ALA A 168 -4.48 2.05 -19.04
CA ALA A 168 -3.80 3.01 -18.19
C ALA A 168 -2.94 2.32 -17.13
N SER A 169 -1.98 3.04 -16.57
CA SER A 169 -1.07 2.52 -15.55
C SER A 169 -1.29 3.22 -14.21
N LEU A 170 -1.38 2.44 -13.13
CA LEU A 170 -1.34 2.97 -11.77
C LEU A 170 0.09 3.37 -11.41
N ILE A 171 0.30 4.64 -11.08
CA ILE A 171 1.60 5.21 -10.75
C ILE A 171 1.57 5.94 -9.41
N GLY A 172 2.71 6.13 -8.78
CA GLY A 172 2.81 6.98 -7.60
C GLY A 172 3.81 6.52 -6.56
N SER A 173 3.72 7.18 -5.41
CA SER A 173 4.49 6.86 -4.21
C SER A 173 3.65 7.11 -2.96
N VAL A 174 3.89 6.32 -1.94
CA VAL A 174 3.23 6.41 -0.64
C VAL A 174 4.26 6.38 0.48
N ASN A 175 3.82 6.71 1.69
CA ASN A 175 4.61 6.48 2.90
C ASN A 175 3.77 5.62 3.84
N ILE A 176 4.42 4.71 4.52
CA ILE A 176 3.78 3.79 5.46
C ILE A 176 4.39 3.91 6.84
N GLN A 177 3.57 3.66 7.84
CA GLN A 177 3.98 3.42 9.22
C GLN A 177 3.35 2.12 9.69
N GLY A 178 4.11 1.36 10.45
CA GLY A 178 3.65 0.10 11.01
C GLY A 178 4.53 -0.36 12.15
N LYS A 179 4.39 -1.63 12.50
CA LYS A 179 5.21 -2.29 13.53
C LYS A 179 5.77 -3.59 12.99
N ASP A 180 6.98 -3.92 13.45
CA ASP A 180 7.56 -5.24 13.24
C ASP A 180 6.93 -6.29 14.19
N ALA A 181 7.40 -7.54 14.09
CA ALA A 181 6.93 -8.65 14.92
C ALA A 181 7.17 -8.45 16.43
N ASP A 182 8.15 -7.63 16.80
CA ASP A 182 8.48 -7.28 18.18
C ASP A 182 7.69 -6.06 18.69
N GLY A 183 6.84 -5.47 17.84
CA GLY A 183 6.05 -4.28 18.15
C GLY A 183 6.83 -2.96 18.02
N VAL A 184 8.03 -2.99 17.45
CA VAL A 184 8.83 -1.79 17.20
C VAL A 184 8.27 -1.04 15.99
N THR A 185 8.04 0.26 16.13
CA THR A 185 7.52 1.09 15.04
C THR A 185 8.57 1.29 13.97
N PHE A 186 8.17 1.12 12.70
CA PHE A 186 8.97 1.46 11.54
C PHE A 186 8.21 2.42 10.61
N GLN A 187 8.94 3.09 9.73
CA GLN A 187 8.40 3.86 8.62
C GLN A 187 9.19 3.55 7.36
N ALA A 188 8.50 3.53 6.22
CA ALA A 188 9.10 3.56 4.90
C ALA A 188 8.46 4.69 4.10
N THR A 189 9.28 5.55 3.52
CA THR A 189 8.82 6.78 2.84
C THR A 189 9.26 6.82 1.39
N ASN A 190 8.49 7.53 0.55
CA ASN A 190 8.71 7.64 -0.90
C ASN A 190 8.81 6.27 -1.57
N ILE A 191 8.04 5.30 -1.08
CA ILE A 191 8.01 3.95 -1.64
C ILE A 191 7.05 3.92 -2.83
N SER A 192 7.50 3.33 -3.92
CA SER A 192 6.74 3.20 -5.16
C SER A 192 6.69 1.74 -5.60
N TRP A 193 5.70 1.43 -6.42
CA TRP A 193 5.57 0.14 -7.08
C TRP A 193 6.00 0.24 -8.54
N VAL A 194 6.36 -0.89 -9.12
CA VAL A 194 6.54 -0.97 -10.57
C VAL A 194 5.16 -1.14 -11.18
N PRO A 195 4.71 -0.27 -12.10
CA PRO A 195 3.46 -0.48 -12.82
C PRO A 195 3.51 -1.86 -13.46
N ALA A 196 2.47 -2.67 -13.26
CA ALA A 196 2.38 -3.93 -13.98
C ALA A 196 2.40 -3.60 -15.47
N PRO A 197 3.40 -4.06 -16.25
CA PRO A 197 3.31 -3.96 -17.70
C PRO A 197 2.02 -4.69 -18.03
N GLY A 198 1.11 -4.04 -18.75
CA GLY A 198 -0.18 -4.63 -19.05
C GLY A 198 0.03 -6.09 -19.45
N ALA A 199 -0.45 -7.04 -18.64
CA ALA A 199 -0.21 -8.48 -18.84
C ALA A 199 -0.62 -8.92 -20.25
N LEU A 200 -1.47 -8.14 -20.90
CA LEU A 200 -1.88 -8.25 -22.30
C LEU A 200 -0.74 -7.92 -23.29
N ALA A 201 0.19 -7.02 -22.97
CA ALA A 201 1.32 -6.73 -23.85
C ALA A 201 2.30 -7.91 -23.93
N LEU A 202 2.53 -8.61 -22.80
CA LEU A 202 3.37 -9.82 -22.74
C LEU A 202 2.69 -11.02 -23.44
N LEU A 203 1.38 -11.19 -23.29
CA LEU A 203 0.62 -12.21 -24.01
C LEU A 203 0.56 -11.92 -25.52
N GLY A 204 0.45 -10.67 -25.94
CA GLY A 204 0.50 -10.26 -27.33
C GLY A 204 1.85 -10.57 -27.99
N VAL A 205 2.96 -10.29 -27.31
CA VAL A 205 4.32 -10.61 -27.80
C VAL A 205 4.56 -12.12 -27.84
N ALA A 206 4.11 -12.88 -26.83
CA ALA A 206 4.21 -14.34 -26.81
C ALA A 206 3.37 -14.99 -27.92
N GLY A 207 2.17 -14.47 -28.20
CA GLY A 207 1.30 -14.92 -29.29
C GLY A 207 1.90 -14.68 -30.68
N LEU A 208 2.55 -13.54 -30.88
CA LEU A 208 3.24 -13.22 -32.14
C LEU A 208 4.51 -14.07 -32.34
N ALA A 209 5.26 -14.35 -31.30
CA ALA A 209 6.44 -15.20 -31.33
C ALA A 209 6.09 -16.68 -31.64
N GLY A 210 4.96 -17.16 -31.09
CA GLY A 210 4.44 -18.52 -31.35
C GLY A 210 4.00 -18.75 -32.81
N ARG A 211 3.50 -17.70 -33.48
CA ARG A 211 3.01 -17.79 -34.85
C ARG A 211 4.15 -17.89 -35.92
N ARG A 212 5.37 -17.45 -35.56
CA ARG A 212 6.55 -17.52 -36.45
C ARG A 212 7.19 -18.92 -36.52
N ARG A 213 6.84 -19.85 -35.65
CA ARG A 213 7.41 -21.22 -35.62
C ARG A 213 6.61 -22.27 -36.43
N ARG A 214 5.53 -21.88 -37.10
CA ARG A 214 4.70 -22.79 -37.93
C ARG A 214 4.70 -22.42 -39.40
N ARG A 215 5.90 -22.10 -39.98
CA ARG A 215 6.13 -22.11 -41.42
C ARG A 215 7.45 -22.80 -41.72
#